data_3c35d3c828148aa8670b588e35c7e2e0
#
_entry.id   3c35d3c828148aa8670b588e35c7e2e0
#
_cell.length_a   1.000
_cell.length_b   1.000
_cell.length_c   1.000
_cell.angle_alpha   90.00
_cell.angle_beta   90.00
_cell.angle_gamma   90.00
#
_symmetry.space_group_name_H-M   'P 1'
#
loop_
_entity.id
_entity.type
_entity.pdbx_description
1 polymer ?
#
loop_
_entity_poly.entity_id
_entity_poly.type
_entity_poly.pdbx_seq_one_letter_code
_entity_poly.pdbx_strand_id
1 'polypeptide(L)'
;MWGRVQTGIVGCASVDEYANGTIKKHELTRREKELDRIEHFDACSAQTEPVFLAYRKHDGISRIIREWIKFHKPEYDFTTEDGVTHILWPVAEPSTVEAIRKGFEEVEALYIADGHHRTASSAAVSARRRKAHPDYTGQEEFNYLMAVVFCDEDLFIMDYNRVVRDLNGLSRDEFMERLQTVFDVVPADTVPGEGYAPRAKHEFGMYLDGRWHSLTAKPGTFDANHPIESLDCAILQALSLIHI
;
A
#
# COMPACT_ATOMS: atom_id res chain seq x y z
N MET A 1 9.63 11.63 -7.49
CA MET A 1 9.87 10.17 -7.43
C MET A 1 11.20 9.83 -8.07
N TRP A 2 11.97 10.81 -8.25
CA TRP A 2 13.10 10.92 -9.14
C TRP A 2 14.31 10.21 -8.53
N GLY A 3 14.83 9.19 -9.22
CA GLY A 3 15.97 8.40 -8.78
C GLY A 3 15.70 7.38 -7.68
N ARG A 4 14.42 7.09 -7.32
CA ARG A 4 14.09 6.06 -6.34
C ARG A 4 14.06 4.69 -6.98
N VAL A 5 14.68 3.73 -6.31
CA VAL A 5 14.63 2.30 -6.67
C VAL A 5 13.73 1.59 -5.65
N GLN A 6 12.87 0.72 -6.15
CA GLN A 6 12.00 -0.13 -5.34
C GLN A 6 12.18 -1.58 -5.80
N THR A 7 12.56 -2.47 -4.91
CA THR A 7 12.83 -3.86 -5.22
C THR A 7 11.81 -4.77 -4.55
N GLY A 8 11.08 -5.54 -5.34
CA GLY A 8 10.07 -6.49 -4.85
C GLY A 8 10.38 -7.91 -5.30
N ILE A 9 9.80 -8.88 -4.60
CA ILE A 9 9.83 -10.29 -4.96
C ILE A 9 8.49 -10.65 -5.59
N VAL A 10 8.50 -11.17 -6.83
CA VAL A 10 7.32 -11.75 -7.45
C VAL A 10 7.28 -13.24 -7.13
N GLY A 11 6.18 -13.70 -6.59
CA GLY A 11 5.99 -15.10 -6.20
C GLY A 11 4.53 -15.43 -5.93
N CYS A 12 4.32 -16.64 -5.44
CA CYS A 12 3.01 -17.16 -5.07
C CYS A 12 2.84 -17.15 -3.56
N ALA A 13 1.81 -16.46 -3.06
CA ALA A 13 1.41 -16.48 -1.66
C ALA A 13 0.19 -17.42 -1.48
N SER A 14 0.10 -18.06 -0.32
CA SER A 14 -0.99 -19.02 -0.04
C SER A 14 -2.32 -18.30 0.22
N VAL A 15 -3.40 -18.79 -0.39
CA VAL A 15 -4.76 -18.31 -0.08
C VAL A 15 -5.18 -18.67 1.35
N ASP A 16 -4.60 -19.72 1.94
CA ASP A 16 -4.88 -20.12 3.32
C ASP A 16 -4.29 -19.10 4.32
N GLU A 17 -3.18 -18.46 3.97
CA GLU A 17 -2.61 -17.38 4.79
C GLU A 17 -3.47 -16.10 4.76
N TYR A 18 -4.20 -15.87 3.67
CA TYR A 18 -5.23 -14.84 3.65
C TYR A 18 -6.44 -15.22 4.52
N ALA A 19 -6.85 -16.47 4.47
CA ALA A 19 -8.00 -16.96 5.23
C ALA A 19 -7.74 -16.97 6.75
N ASN A 20 -6.53 -17.34 7.18
CA ASN A 20 -6.15 -17.40 8.61
C ASN A 20 -5.68 -16.04 9.17
N GLY A 21 -5.53 -15.02 8.32
CA GLY A 21 -5.13 -13.67 8.71
C GLY A 21 -3.62 -13.43 8.85
N THR A 22 -2.76 -14.32 8.37
CA THR A 22 -1.32 -14.05 8.20
C THR A 22 -1.12 -12.95 7.16
N ILE A 23 -1.90 -12.96 6.06
CA ILE A 23 -1.99 -11.83 5.14
C ILE A 23 -3.08 -10.88 5.66
N LYS A 24 -2.65 -9.74 6.19
CA LYS A 24 -3.50 -8.73 6.82
C LYS A 24 -4.22 -7.89 5.78
N LYS A 25 -5.50 -7.66 6.01
CA LYS A 25 -6.36 -6.77 5.21
C LYS A 25 -6.79 -5.57 6.05
N HIS A 26 -6.96 -4.41 5.43
CA HIS A 26 -7.44 -3.19 6.09
C HIS A 26 -8.64 -2.56 5.37
N GLU A 27 -9.12 -3.18 4.28
CA GLU A 27 -10.26 -2.71 3.50
C GLU A 27 -11.27 -3.85 3.31
N LEU A 28 -12.56 -3.49 3.35
CA LEU A 28 -13.65 -4.40 3.02
C LEU A 28 -13.88 -4.40 1.51
N THR A 29 -14.06 -5.59 0.95
CA THR A 29 -14.34 -5.75 -0.48
C THR A 29 -15.82 -5.49 -0.80
N ARG A 30 -16.11 -4.92 -1.97
CA ARG A 30 -17.46 -4.76 -2.48
C ARG A 30 -17.85 -6.01 -3.26
N ARG A 31 -18.98 -6.63 -2.89
CA ARG A 31 -19.45 -7.91 -3.45
C ARG A 31 -19.56 -7.91 -4.98
N GLU A 32 -20.02 -6.82 -5.57
CA GLU A 32 -20.16 -6.71 -7.04
C GLU A 32 -18.81 -6.80 -7.76
N LYS A 33 -17.81 -6.04 -7.28
CA LYS A 33 -16.46 -6.07 -7.83
C LYS A 33 -15.74 -7.39 -7.60
N GLU A 34 -16.04 -8.05 -6.48
CA GLU A 34 -15.51 -9.35 -6.16
C GLU A 34 -16.07 -10.43 -7.11
N LEU A 35 -17.38 -10.44 -7.37
CA LEU A 35 -18.01 -11.37 -8.28
C LEU A 35 -17.48 -11.25 -9.72
N ASP A 36 -17.34 -10.03 -10.24
CA ASP A 36 -16.76 -9.77 -11.56
C ASP A 36 -15.33 -10.35 -11.67
N ARG A 37 -14.50 -10.13 -10.66
CA ARG A 37 -13.14 -10.68 -10.63
C ARG A 37 -13.09 -12.19 -10.48
N ILE A 38 -14.00 -12.79 -9.70
CA ILE A 38 -14.13 -14.25 -9.55
C ILE A 38 -14.43 -14.88 -10.90
N GLU A 39 -15.41 -14.35 -11.64
CA GLU A 39 -15.78 -14.86 -12.96
C GLU A 39 -14.63 -14.72 -13.96
N HIS A 40 -13.93 -13.58 -13.93
CA HIS A 40 -12.78 -13.35 -14.78
C HIS A 40 -11.64 -14.34 -14.50
N PHE A 41 -11.24 -14.52 -13.25
CA PHE A 41 -10.16 -15.44 -12.87
C PHE A 41 -10.53 -16.91 -13.17
N ASP A 42 -11.78 -17.27 -12.93
CA ASP A 42 -12.24 -18.64 -13.18
C ASP A 42 -12.31 -18.95 -14.68
N ALA A 43 -12.77 -18.00 -15.49
CA ALA A 43 -12.83 -18.11 -16.94
C ALA A 43 -11.44 -18.16 -17.59
N CYS A 44 -10.51 -17.31 -17.14
CA CYS A 44 -9.13 -17.29 -17.63
C CYS A 44 -8.30 -18.47 -17.10
N SER A 45 -8.73 -19.11 -16.03
CA SER A 45 -7.93 -20.07 -15.24
C SER A 45 -6.54 -19.53 -14.88
N ALA A 46 -6.45 -18.22 -14.66
CA ALA A 46 -5.20 -17.51 -14.40
C ALA A 46 -5.44 -16.24 -13.60
N GLN A 47 -4.41 -15.81 -12.90
CA GLN A 47 -4.37 -14.49 -12.29
C GLN A 47 -3.69 -13.52 -13.24
N THR A 48 -4.39 -12.49 -13.66
CA THR A 48 -3.95 -11.57 -14.70
C THR A 48 -3.10 -10.43 -14.17
N GLU A 49 -3.11 -10.19 -12.84
CA GLU A 49 -2.38 -9.11 -12.18
C GLU A 49 -1.90 -9.56 -10.80
N PRO A 50 -0.68 -9.21 -10.39
CA PRO A 50 -0.21 -9.52 -9.04
C PRO A 50 -0.92 -8.67 -7.99
N VAL A 51 -1.02 -9.20 -6.78
CA VAL A 51 -1.39 -8.46 -5.58
C VAL A 51 -0.16 -7.77 -5.03
N PHE A 52 -0.30 -6.54 -4.56
CA PHE A 52 0.79 -5.82 -3.92
C PHE A 52 0.76 -6.08 -2.41
N LEU A 53 1.77 -6.79 -1.92
CA LEU A 53 1.96 -7.10 -0.51
C LEU A 53 3.17 -6.36 0.05
N ALA A 54 3.12 -6.05 1.32
CA ALA A 54 4.23 -5.49 2.07
C ALA A 54 4.58 -6.39 3.26
N TYR A 55 5.85 -6.39 3.68
CA TYR A 55 6.31 -7.05 4.89
C TYR A 55 7.28 -6.17 5.67
N ARG A 56 7.35 -6.38 6.99
CA ARG A 56 8.33 -5.72 7.84
C ARG A 56 9.71 -6.22 7.50
N LYS A 57 10.67 -5.30 7.41
CA LYS A 57 12.07 -5.60 7.06
C LYS A 57 12.57 -6.88 7.69
N HIS A 58 13.19 -7.72 6.87
CA HIS A 58 13.89 -8.91 7.27
C HIS A 58 15.28 -8.94 6.62
N ASP A 59 16.33 -8.78 7.42
CA ASP A 59 17.69 -8.59 6.91
C ASP A 59 18.21 -9.79 6.10
N GLY A 60 17.78 -11.00 6.43
CA GLY A 60 18.11 -12.22 5.69
C GLY A 60 17.59 -12.18 4.27
N ILE A 61 16.30 -11.86 4.08
CA ILE A 61 15.66 -11.73 2.76
C ILE A 61 16.35 -10.62 1.97
N SER A 62 16.50 -9.44 2.58
CA SER A 62 17.13 -8.29 1.94
C SER A 62 18.56 -8.58 1.47
N ARG A 63 19.32 -9.38 2.23
CA ARG A 63 20.68 -9.81 1.85
C ARG A 63 20.66 -10.73 0.64
N ILE A 64 19.79 -11.75 0.65
CA ILE A 64 19.67 -12.70 -0.47
C ILE A 64 19.35 -11.95 -1.77
N ILE A 65 18.38 -11.03 -1.75
CA ILE A 65 17.99 -10.23 -2.92
C ILE A 65 19.16 -9.39 -3.42
N ARG A 66 19.84 -8.65 -2.55
CA ARG A 66 20.99 -7.82 -2.94
C ARG A 66 22.12 -8.63 -3.54
N GLU A 67 22.43 -9.79 -2.96
CA GLU A 67 23.48 -10.68 -3.49
C GLU A 67 23.05 -11.25 -4.85
N TRP A 68 21.79 -11.67 -5.00
CA TRP A 68 21.28 -12.17 -6.27
C TRP A 68 21.42 -11.14 -7.39
N ILE A 69 20.91 -9.94 -7.17
CA ILE A 69 20.98 -8.82 -8.14
C ILE A 69 22.45 -8.49 -8.50
N LYS A 70 23.34 -8.52 -7.51
CA LYS A 70 24.77 -8.18 -7.72
C LYS A 70 25.50 -9.18 -8.62
N PHE A 71 25.16 -10.47 -8.53
CA PHE A 71 25.93 -11.54 -9.16
C PHE A 71 25.24 -12.17 -10.38
N HIS A 72 24.00 -11.78 -10.66
CA HIS A 72 23.25 -12.31 -11.80
C HIS A 72 22.87 -11.22 -12.78
N LYS A 73 22.79 -11.60 -14.07
CA LYS A 73 22.29 -10.70 -15.10
C LYS A 73 20.76 -10.70 -15.08
N PRO A 74 20.11 -9.55 -15.31
CA PRO A 74 18.67 -9.52 -15.49
C PRO A 74 18.25 -10.22 -16.77
N GLU A 75 17.05 -10.78 -16.77
CA GLU A 75 16.38 -11.31 -17.96
C GLU A 75 15.73 -10.17 -18.77
N TYR A 76 15.17 -9.18 -18.07
CA TYR A 76 14.59 -7.98 -18.66
C TYR A 76 15.19 -6.74 -18.02
N ASP A 77 15.52 -5.77 -18.87
CA ASP A 77 15.98 -4.44 -18.48
C ASP A 77 15.54 -3.46 -19.57
N PHE A 78 14.52 -2.66 -19.26
CA PHE A 78 13.95 -1.71 -20.21
C PHE A 78 13.37 -0.50 -19.50
N THR A 79 13.27 0.62 -20.23
CA THR A 79 12.66 1.85 -19.74
C THR A 79 11.40 2.16 -20.54
N THR A 80 10.31 2.43 -19.83
CA THR A 80 9.02 2.81 -20.41
C THR A 80 9.01 4.28 -20.82
N GLU A 81 8.01 4.70 -21.61
CA GLU A 81 7.90 6.08 -22.13
C GLU A 81 7.80 7.14 -21.06
N ASP A 82 7.29 6.80 -19.87
CA ASP A 82 7.22 7.65 -18.69
C ASP A 82 8.55 7.81 -17.94
N GLY A 83 9.63 7.17 -18.45
CA GLY A 83 10.98 7.23 -17.89
C GLY A 83 11.20 6.29 -16.70
N VAL A 84 10.30 5.35 -16.44
CA VAL A 84 10.46 4.32 -15.40
C VAL A 84 11.23 3.13 -15.96
N THR A 85 12.33 2.74 -15.31
CA THR A 85 13.11 1.56 -15.68
C THR A 85 12.61 0.34 -14.92
N HIS A 86 12.37 -0.74 -15.64
CA HIS A 86 11.94 -2.03 -15.13
C HIS A 86 13.02 -3.06 -15.35
N ILE A 87 13.46 -3.70 -14.27
CA ILE A 87 14.51 -4.71 -14.33
C ILE A 87 14.01 -5.97 -13.61
N LEU A 88 14.15 -7.15 -14.23
CA LEU A 88 13.67 -8.40 -13.68
C LEU A 88 14.78 -9.46 -13.70
N TRP A 89 14.97 -10.11 -12.56
CA TRP A 89 15.89 -11.24 -12.37
C TRP A 89 15.09 -12.49 -12.01
N PRO A 90 15.10 -13.55 -12.82
CA PRO A 90 14.53 -14.82 -12.42
C PRO A 90 15.40 -15.48 -11.33
N VAL A 91 14.76 -16.02 -10.32
CA VAL A 91 15.41 -16.81 -9.27
C VAL A 91 14.96 -18.25 -9.45
N ALA A 92 15.77 -19.04 -10.18
CA ALA A 92 15.45 -20.43 -10.49
C ALA A 92 16.30 -21.45 -9.70
N GLU A 93 17.30 -20.99 -8.95
CA GLU A 93 18.15 -21.85 -8.15
C GLU A 93 17.37 -22.36 -6.92
N PRO A 94 17.18 -23.70 -6.77
CA PRO A 94 16.36 -24.25 -5.70
C PRO A 94 16.82 -23.87 -4.28
N SER A 95 18.13 -23.76 -4.08
CA SER A 95 18.70 -23.37 -2.78
C SER A 95 18.36 -21.92 -2.42
N THR A 96 18.39 -21.01 -3.39
CA THR A 96 18.05 -19.60 -3.21
C THR A 96 16.56 -19.42 -3.02
N VAL A 97 15.73 -20.12 -3.80
CA VAL A 97 14.27 -20.14 -3.63
C VAL A 97 13.89 -20.61 -2.22
N GLU A 98 14.51 -21.72 -1.76
CA GLU A 98 14.27 -22.25 -0.44
C GLU A 98 14.76 -21.32 0.68
N ALA A 99 15.87 -20.62 0.48
CA ALA A 99 16.37 -19.65 1.44
C ALA A 99 15.42 -18.43 1.58
N ILE A 100 14.85 -17.96 0.45
CA ILE A 100 13.82 -16.91 0.46
C ILE A 100 12.56 -17.40 1.17
N ARG A 101 12.09 -18.62 0.84
CA ARG A 101 10.91 -19.23 1.48
C ARG A 101 11.07 -19.31 2.99
N LYS A 102 12.21 -19.80 3.47
CA LYS A 102 12.53 -19.86 4.91
C LYS A 102 12.61 -18.49 5.56
N GLY A 103 13.13 -17.49 4.85
CA GLY A 103 13.11 -16.11 5.34
C GLY A 103 11.69 -15.60 5.56
N PHE A 104 10.76 -15.95 4.68
CA PHE A 104 9.35 -15.55 4.86
C PHE A 104 8.63 -16.34 5.96
N GLU A 105 9.08 -17.55 6.35
CA GLU A 105 8.56 -18.25 7.54
C GLU A 105 8.86 -17.52 8.86
N GLU A 106 9.89 -16.67 8.86
CA GLU A 106 10.24 -15.82 10.00
C GLU A 106 9.50 -14.48 10.01
N VAL A 107 8.80 -14.13 8.91
CA VAL A 107 8.00 -12.91 8.81
C VAL A 107 6.63 -13.15 9.43
N GLU A 108 6.30 -12.38 10.47
CA GLU A 108 5.07 -12.56 11.25
C GLU A 108 3.79 -12.38 10.40
N ALA A 109 3.78 -11.41 9.48
CA ALA A 109 2.62 -11.11 8.66
C ALA A 109 3.00 -10.40 7.35
N LEU A 110 2.18 -10.62 6.33
CA LEU A 110 2.13 -9.80 5.13
C LEU A 110 0.94 -8.84 5.20
N TYR A 111 1.05 -7.69 4.55
CA TYR A 111 0.03 -6.65 4.55
C TYR A 111 -0.38 -6.34 3.12
N ILE A 112 -1.66 -6.39 2.81
CA ILE A 112 -2.14 -6.02 1.48
C ILE A 112 -2.02 -4.49 1.36
N ALA A 113 -1.13 -4.03 0.48
CA ALA A 113 -1.00 -2.61 0.16
C ALA A 113 -1.96 -2.21 -0.98
N ASP A 114 -2.15 -3.09 -1.97
CA ASP A 114 -3.15 -2.95 -3.02
C ASP A 114 -3.63 -4.32 -3.51
N GLY A 115 -4.87 -4.37 -4.01
CA GLY A 115 -5.46 -5.58 -4.58
C GLY A 115 -6.34 -6.38 -3.63
N HIS A 116 -7.01 -5.75 -2.65
CA HIS A 116 -7.94 -6.43 -1.74
C HIS A 116 -9.00 -7.25 -2.47
N HIS A 117 -9.60 -6.70 -3.54
CA HIS A 117 -10.58 -7.43 -4.37
C HIS A 117 -9.94 -8.62 -5.09
N ARG A 118 -8.72 -8.48 -5.63
CA ARG A 118 -7.98 -9.57 -6.29
C ARG A 118 -7.68 -10.71 -5.31
N THR A 119 -7.22 -10.37 -4.11
CA THR A 119 -6.93 -11.35 -3.07
C THR A 119 -8.19 -12.10 -2.63
N ALA A 120 -9.29 -11.39 -2.35
CA ALA A 120 -10.56 -11.99 -1.97
C ALA A 120 -11.12 -12.89 -3.08
N SER A 121 -11.04 -12.45 -4.34
CA SER A 121 -11.50 -13.23 -5.50
C SER A 121 -10.64 -14.48 -5.73
N SER A 122 -9.32 -14.39 -5.56
CA SER A 122 -8.43 -15.56 -5.63
C SER A 122 -8.79 -16.61 -4.57
N ALA A 123 -9.05 -16.17 -3.35
CA ALA A 123 -9.48 -17.06 -2.28
C ALA A 123 -10.85 -17.71 -2.57
N ALA A 124 -11.78 -16.95 -3.14
CA ALA A 124 -13.10 -17.47 -3.52
C ALA A 124 -13.03 -18.48 -4.68
N VAL A 125 -12.20 -18.25 -5.70
CA VAL A 125 -11.93 -19.19 -6.79
C VAL A 125 -11.29 -20.47 -6.25
N SER A 126 -10.30 -20.33 -5.35
CA SER A 126 -9.69 -21.47 -4.67
C SER A 126 -10.74 -22.31 -3.95
N ALA A 127 -11.61 -21.70 -3.16
CA ALA A 127 -12.67 -22.41 -2.44
C ALA A 127 -13.65 -23.15 -3.39
N ARG A 128 -14.00 -22.54 -4.54
CA ARG A 128 -14.81 -23.20 -5.58
C ARG A 128 -14.10 -24.43 -6.14
N ARG A 129 -12.83 -24.29 -6.52
CA ARG A 129 -12.05 -25.37 -7.14
C ARG A 129 -11.75 -26.50 -6.17
N ARG A 130 -11.45 -26.19 -4.90
CA ARG A 130 -11.32 -27.19 -3.83
C ARG A 130 -12.61 -27.99 -3.64
N LYS A 131 -13.76 -27.33 -3.72
CA LYS A 131 -15.07 -28.03 -3.65
C LYS A 131 -15.34 -28.92 -4.87
N ALA A 132 -14.90 -28.50 -6.06
CA ALA A 132 -15.04 -29.28 -7.29
C ALA A 132 -14.03 -30.44 -7.35
N HIS A 133 -12.89 -30.31 -6.67
CA HIS A 133 -11.80 -31.30 -6.63
C HIS A 133 -11.48 -31.66 -5.18
N PRO A 134 -12.33 -32.51 -4.51
CA PRO A 134 -12.14 -32.78 -3.07
C PRO A 134 -10.84 -33.54 -2.73
N ASP A 135 -10.21 -34.12 -3.73
CA ASP A 135 -8.94 -34.85 -3.67
C ASP A 135 -7.70 -33.94 -3.89
N TYR A 136 -7.88 -32.62 -3.87
CA TYR A 136 -6.75 -31.68 -4.01
C TYR A 136 -5.67 -31.93 -2.95
N THR A 137 -4.43 -31.73 -3.35
CA THR A 137 -3.24 -32.02 -2.51
C THR A 137 -2.69 -30.81 -1.77
N GLY A 138 -3.15 -29.60 -2.16
CA GLY A 138 -2.61 -28.33 -1.70
C GLY A 138 -1.49 -27.78 -2.59
N GLN A 139 -1.03 -28.53 -3.57
CA GLN A 139 0.03 -28.09 -4.50
C GLN A 139 -0.51 -27.47 -5.79
N GLU A 140 -1.82 -27.55 -6.00
CA GLU A 140 -2.48 -27.00 -7.18
C GLU A 140 -2.40 -25.48 -7.18
N GLU A 141 -2.22 -24.89 -8.35
CA GLU A 141 -2.01 -23.44 -8.51
C GLU A 141 -3.16 -22.57 -8.00
N PHE A 142 -4.39 -23.10 -7.99
CA PHE A 142 -5.54 -22.40 -7.41
C PHE A 142 -5.45 -22.20 -5.89
N ASN A 143 -4.51 -22.84 -5.20
CA ASN A 143 -4.24 -22.62 -3.78
C ASN A 143 -3.35 -21.41 -3.50
N TYR A 144 -2.90 -20.75 -4.54
CA TYR A 144 -1.98 -19.63 -4.44
C TYR A 144 -2.51 -18.40 -5.16
N LEU A 145 -2.02 -17.24 -4.76
CA LEU A 145 -2.23 -15.98 -5.42
C LEU A 145 -0.88 -15.39 -5.87
N MET A 146 -0.85 -14.83 -7.07
CA MET A 146 0.33 -14.14 -7.56
C MET A 146 0.48 -12.80 -6.83
N ALA A 147 1.63 -12.59 -6.24
CA ALA A 147 1.92 -11.37 -5.48
C ALA A 147 3.27 -10.77 -5.88
N VAL A 148 3.38 -9.47 -5.76
CA VAL A 148 4.65 -8.76 -5.65
C VAL A 148 4.77 -8.27 -4.21
N VAL A 149 5.85 -8.65 -3.54
CA VAL A 149 6.04 -8.44 -2.10
C VAL A 149 7.21 -7.51 -1.88
N PHE A 150 6.98 -6.39 -1.20
CA PHE A 150 7.99 -5.36 -0.93
C PHE A 150 8.30 -5.25 0.56
N CYS A 151 9.57 -5.00 0.86
CA CYS A 151 9.97 -4.56 2.19
C CYS A 151 9.34 -3.19 2.51
N ASP A 152 8.91 -2.97 3.74
CA ASP A 152 8.31 -1.69 4.15
C ASP A 152 9.28 -0.50 4.01
N GLU A 153 10.59 -0.71 4.11
CA GLU A 153 11.59 0.34 3.87
C GLU A 153 11.70 0.76 2.39
N ASP A 154 11.30 -0.11 1.46
CA ASP A 154 11.27 0.19 0.03
C ASP A 154 9.99 0.93 -0.40
N LEU A 155 9.00 1.01 0.48
CA LEU A 155 7.74 1.68 0.19
C LEU A 155 7.86 3.20 0.35
N PHE A 156 7.08 3.90 -0.44
CA PHE A 156 6.89 5.34 -0.35
C PHE A 156 5.41 5.67 -0.32
N ILE A 157 5.00 6.28 0.77
CA ILE A 157 3.63 6.77 0.90
C ILE A 157 3.57 8.15 0.24
N MET A 158 2.81 8.23 -0.85
CA MET A 158 2.61 9.49 -1.56
C MET A 158 1.58 10.34 -0.82
N ASP A 159 1.71 11.66 -0.98
CA ASP A 159 0.71 12.60 -0.47
C ASP A 159 -0.65 12.29 -1.09
N TYR A 160 -1.68 12.22 -0.26
CA TYR A 160 -3.06 12.06 -0.69
C TYR A 160 -3.80 13.39 -0.54
N ASN A 161 -3.47 14.32 -1.41
CA ASN A 161 -3.99 15.68 -1.36
C ASN A 161 -5.52 15.71 -1.56
N ARG A 162 -6.20 16.58 -0.81
CA ARG A 162 -7.65 16.82 -0.88
C ARG A 162 -7.89 18.20 -1.45
N VAL A 163 -8.83 18.29 -2.38
CA VAL A 163 -9.33 19.56 -2.88
C VAL A 163 -10.70 19.79 -2.27
N VAL A 164 -10.84 20.88 -1.53
CA VAL A 164 -12.10 21.30 -0.93
C VAL A 164 -12.80 22.25 -1.91
N ARG A 165 -14.07 22.02 -2.19
CA ARG A 165 -14.82 22.74 -3.20
C ARG A 165 -15.13 24.16 -2.80
N ASP A 166 -15.53 24.35 -1.56
CA ASP A 166 -15.89 25.63 -0.96
C ASP A 166 -15.71 25.58 0.56
N LEU A 167 -15.91 26.70 1.24
CA LEU A 167 -15.79 26.81 2.69
C LEU A 167 -17.12 26.56 3.43
N ASN A 168 -18.05 25.84 2.83
CA ASN A 168 -19.36 25.51 3.41
C ASN A 168 -20.12 26.72 3.92
N GLY A 169 -20.11 27.82 3.18
CA GLY A 169 -20.78 29.07 3.50
C GLY A 169 -20.07 29.97 4.52
N LEU A 170 -18.90 29.56 5.03
CA LEU A 170 -18.09 30.39 5.92
C LEU A 170 -17.30 31.43 5.13
N SER A 171 -17.14 32.61 5.73
CA SER A 171 -16.10 33.54 5.30
C SER A 171 -14.72 32.94 5.59
N ARG A 172 -13.70 33.50 4.94
CA ARG A 172 -12.30 33.10 5.18
C ARG A 172 -11.90 33.20 6.67
N ASP A 173 -12.29 34.31 7.30
CA ASP A 173 -11.90 34.58 8.67
C ASP A 173 -12.61 33.63 9.65
N GLU A 174 -13.90 33.36 9.47
CA GLU A 174 -14.64 32.34 10.25
C GLU A 174 -14.04 30.95 10.06
N PHE A 175 -13.65 30.59 8.84
CA PHE A 175 -12.98 29.32 8.56
C PHE A 175 -11.65 29.22 9.32
N MET A 176 -10.82 30.27 9.26
CA MET A 176 -9.54 30.32 9.95
C MET A 176 -9.68 30.29 11.47
N GLU A 177 -10.68 30.98 12.03
CA GLU A 177 -11.01 30.92 13.47
C GLU A 177 -11.37 29.48 13.90
N ARG A 178 -12.23 28.81 13.15
CA ARG A 178 -12.59 27.41 13.44
C ARG A 178 -11.41 26.48 13.32
N LEU A 179 -10.61 26.63 12.28
CA LEU A 179 -9.42 25.80 12.06
C LEU A 179 -8.41 25.96 13.20
N GLN A 180 -8.24 27.16 13.72
CA GLN A 180 -7.36 27.45 14.86
C GLN A 180 -7.84 26.88 16.20
N THR A 181 -9.07 26.39 16.29
CA THR A 181 -9.50 25.66 17.49
C THR A 181 -8.84 24.29 17.62
N VAL A 182 -8.50 23.67 16.50
CA VAL A 182 -7.99 22.29 16.43
C VAL A 182 -6.57 22.17 15.88
N PHE A 183 -6.07 23.19 15.17
CA PHE A 183 -4.72 23.25 14.64
C PHE A 183 -3.98 24.51 15.09
N ASP A 184 -2.68 24.40 15.24
CA ASP A 184 -1.78 25.55 15.20
C ASP A 184 -1.51 25.87 13.72
N VAL A 185 -1.86 27.10 13.32
CA VAL A 185 -1.81 27.55 11.92
C VAL A 185 -0.74 28.60 11.76
N VAL A 186 0.25 28.35 10.92
CA VAL A 186 1.34 29.32 10.62
C VAL A 186 1.44 29.51 9.10
N PRO A 187 1.68 30.75 8.62
CA PRO A 187 2.05 30.93 7.22
C PRO A 187 3.28 30.10 6.89
N ALA A 188 3.26 29.41 5.75
CA ALA A 188 4.39 28.61 5.29
C ALA A 188 5.13 29.34 4.18
N ASP A 189 6.44 29.52 4.37
CA ASP A 189 7.31 30.03 3.33
C ASP A 189 7.58 28.90 2.33
N THR A 190 7.16 29.09 1.09
CA THR A 190 7.40 28.16 -0.02
C THR A 190 8.10 28.86 -1.17
N VAL A 191 8.89 28.12 -1.92
CA VAL A 191 9.45 28.62 -3.17
C VAL A 191 8.32 28.82 -4.18
N PRO A 192 8.27 29.92 -4.92
CA PRO A 192 7.26 30.15 -5.95
C PRO A 192 7.21 28.99 -6.94
N GLY A 193 6.02 28.39 -7.10
CA GLY A 193 5.80 27.22 -7.96
C GLY A 193 6.01 25.87 -7.27
N GLU A 194 6.52 25.83 -6.06
CA GLU A 194 6.59 24.65 -5.22
C GLU A 194 5.46 24.64 -4.19
N GLY A 195 4.90 23.45 -3.92
CA GLY A 195 3.92 23.26 -2.86
C GLY A 195 4.58 23.13 -1.48
N TYR A 196 3.78 23.23 -0.43
CA TYR A 196 4.22 22.91 0.92
C TYR A 196 4.14 21.40 1.16
N ALA A 197 5.23 20.80 1.62
CA ALA A 197 5.27 19.39 2.03
C ALA A 197 5.40 19.29 3.55
N PRO A 198 4.50 18.58 4.25
CA PRO A 198 4.62 18.31 5.68
C PRO A 198 5.95 17.61 6.01
N ARG A 199 6.54 17.95 7.16
CA ARG A 199 7.86 17.46 7.58
C ARG A 199 7.82 16.50 8.75
N ALA A 200 6.67 16.42 9.43
CA ALA A 200 6.48 15.60 10.60
C ALA A 200 5.07 15.00 10.62
N LYS A 201 4.87 13.98 11.47
CA LYS A 201 3.52 13.47 11.75
C LYS A 201 2.64 14.58 12.33
N HIS A 202 1.34 14.52 12.00
CA HIS A 202 0.32 15.46 12.46
C HIS A 202 0.48 16.89 11.93
N GLU A 203 1.32 17.04 10.90
CA GLU A 203 1.51 18.28 10.17
C GLU A 203 0.85 18.17 8.78
N PHE A 204 0.20 19.25 8.34
CA PHE A 204 -0.51 19.31 7.06
C PHE A 204 -0.19 20.61 6.34
N GLY A 205 -0.20 20.57 5.02
CA GLY A 205 -0.15 21.76 4.20
C GLY A 205 -1.56 22.19 3.77
N MET A 206 -1.89 23.46 3.91
CA MET A 206 -3.12 24.04 3.40
C MET A 206 -2.82 25.19 2.45
N TYR A 207 -3.39 25.14 1.26
CA TYR A 207 -3.37 26.25 0.32
C TYR A 207 -4.72 26.95 0.33
N LEU A 208 -4.74 28.21 0.73
CA LEU A 208 -5.93 29.04 0.81
C LEU A 208 -5.62 30.46 0.33
N ASP A 209 -6.43 31.00 -0.57
CA ASP A 209 -6.34 32.38 -1.11
C ASP A 209 -4.92 32.74 -1.59
N GLY A 210 -4.30 31.85 -2.35
CA GLY A 210 -2.98 32.10 -2.92
C GLY A 210 -1.81 31.93 -1.96
N ARG A 211 -2.01 31.42 -0.76
CA ARG A 211 -0.97 31.25 0.27
C ARG A 211 -0.96 29.87 0.88
N TRP A 212 0.23 29.37 1.16
CA TRP A 212 0.42 28.15 1.91
C TRP A 212 0.45 28.42 3.41
N HIS A 213 -0.12 27.49 4.16
CA HIS A 213 -0.09 27.45 5.61
C HIS A 213 0.34 26.05 6.07
N SER A 214 1.16 26.00 7.11
CA SER A 214 1.42 24.79 7.88
C SER A 214 0.40 24.69 8.99
N LEU A 215 -0.20 23.53 9.12
CA LEU A 215 -1.17 23.17 10.14
C LEU A 215 -0.57 22.07 11.00
N THR A 216 -0.49 22.25 12.31
CA THR A 216 -0.09 21.20 13.24
C THR A 216 -1.27 20.86 14.14
N ALA A 217 -1.69 19.61 14.19
CA ALA A 217 -2.81 19.19 15.05
C ALA A 217 -2.47 19.40 16.52
N LYS A 218 -3.36 20.07 17.26
CA LYS A 218 -3.15 20.37 18.68
C LYS A 218 -3.23 19.10 19.53
N PRO A 219 -2.42 18.99 20.59
CA PRO A 219 -2.52 17.90 21.54
C PRO A 219 -3.96 17.79 22.13
N GLY A 220 -4.46 16.56 22.22
CA GLY A 220 -5.80 16.28 22.77
C GLY A 220 -6.95 16.41 21.76
N THR A 221 -6.69 16.76 20.51
CA THR A 221 -7.71 16.79 19.45
C THR A 221 -7.93 15.42 18.78
N PHE A 222 -7.04 14.46 19.03
CA PHE A 222 -7.14 13.07 18.58
C PHE A 222 -6.49 12.14 19.62
N ASP A 223 -6.82 10.84 19.59
CA ASP A 223 -6.16 9.84 20.44
C ASP A 223 -4.84 9.37 19.81
N ALA A 224 -3.73 9.86 20.36
CA ALA A 224 -2.39 9.52 19.88
C ALA A 224 -2.02 8.02 20.08
N ASN A 225 -2.71 7.29 20.94
CA ASN A 225 -2.49 5.88 21.20
C ASN A 225 -3.40 4.97 20.35
N HIS A 226 -4.42 5.53 19.71
CA HIS A 226 -5.31 4.76 18.86
C HIS A 226 -4.67 4.55 17.48
N PRO A 227 -4.48 3.30 17.00
CA PRO A 227 -3.71 3.00 15.80
C PRO A 227 -4.29 3.58 14.50
N ILE A 228 -5.58 3.91 14.48
CA ILE A 228 -6.25 4.49 13.30
C ILE A 228 -6.44 6.00 13.49
N GLU A 229 -6.94 6.45 14.66
CA GLU A 229 -7.22 7.86 14.89
C GLU A 229 -5.96 8.75 14.92
N SER A 230 -4.81 8.16 15.23
CA SER A 230 -3.50 8.84 15.17
C SER A 230 -2.91 8.96 13.75
N LEU A 231 -3.56 8.40 12.73
CA LEU A 231 -3.13 8.57 11.35
C LEU A 231 -3.48 9.96 10.82
N ASP A 232 -2.56 10.59 10.11
CA ASP A 232 -2.74 11.95 9.57
C ASP A 232 -4.01 12.08 8.71
N CYS A 233 -4.30 11.07 7.88
CA CYS A 233 -5.54 11.07 7.09
C CYS A 233 -6.81 11.01 7.95
N ALA A 234 -6.78 10.28 9.07
CA ALA A 234 -7.93 10.22 10.00
C ALA A 234 -8.10 11.52 10.76
N ILE A 235 -7.00 12.10 11.25
CA ILE A 235 -6.99 13.41 11.91
C ILE A 235 -7.54 14.49 10.98
N LEU A 236 -7.03 14.58 9.74
CA LEU A 236 -7.50 15.55 8.76
C LEU A 236 -8.99 15.38 8.46
N GLN A 237 -9.44 14.13 8.30
CA GLN A 237 -10.85 13.82 8.04
C GLN A 237 -11.74 14.23 9.21
N ALA A 238 -11.35 13.91 10.44
CA ALA A 238 -12.14 14.18 11.63
C ALA A 238 -12.17 15.67 12.01
N LEU A 239 -11.04 16.37 11.85
CA LEU A 239 -10.92 17.74 12.35
C LEU A 239 -11.28 18.83 11.33
N SER A 240 -11.13 18.56 10.03
CA SER A 240 -11.31 19.61 9.02
C SER A 240 -12.41 19.33 8.01
N LEU A 241 -12.51 18.09 7.50
CA LEU A 241 -13.38 17.81 6.34
C LEU A 241 -14.83 17.51 6.71
N ILE A 242 -15.13 17.22 7.99
CA ILE A 242 -16.48 16.91 8.46
C ILE A 242 -17.07 18.03 9.32
N HIS A 243 -16.24 18.78 10.02
CA HIS A 243 -16.68 19.73 11.06
C HIS A 243 -16.46 21.21 10.72
N ILE A 244 -15.73 21.49 9.65
CA ILE A 244 -15.55 22.83 9.10
C ILE A 244 -16.27 22.94 7.76
#